data_24842a81a3c3855b398b4fa7926022a4
#
_entry.id   24842a81a3c3855b398b4fa7926022a4
#
_cell.length_a   1.000
_cell.length_b   1.000
_cell.length_c   1.000
_cell.angle_alpha   90.00
_cell.angle_beta   90.00
_cell.angle_gamma   90.00
#
_symmetry.space_group_name_H-M   'P 1'
#
loop_
_entity.id
_entity.type
_entity.pdbx_description
1 polymer ?
#
loop_
_entity_poly.entity_id
_entity_poly.type
_entity_poly.pdbx_seq_one_letter_code
_entity_poly.pdbx_strand_id
1 'polypeptide(L)'
;YIPRSNLPSKEVLDFLYEYGKKNNIIYFKFEPYSPVIPAKAGIHSRSRIGVRDDNRLVKSKYSLFPNWTQIIDLTQSEEVLLQKMKSKTRYNIRVAQKHNVKVKEETTDEGFNTFINLYFETTKRQNYHGHNQIYHRTLFEELKSSIAHIFIAYYNDKPLAAYTLFQFKDTLYYPYGGSSNENKNVMAPNLIMWESIMFGKKRGCKGFDMWGSLPPDYSENTIWAGFTRFKEGYGGSFVEFVGSYDLVIRPLLYHGMITAQNLRNTLLSRI
;
A
#
# COMPACT_ATOMS: atom_id res chain seq x y z
N TYR A 1 11.61 11.54 -9.10
CA TYR A 1 10.76 10.41 -8.76
C TYR A 1 9.31 10.69 -9.16
N ILE A 2 8.67 9.75 -9.86
CA ILE A 2 7.31 9.86 -10.40
C ILE A 2 6.50 8.66 -9.89
N PRO A 3 5.76 8.85 -8.76
CA PRO A 3 5.01 7.77 -8.13
C PRO A 3 3.69 7.51 -8.84
N ARG A 4 3.24 6.26 -8.83
CA ARG A 4 1.89 5.79 -9.18
C ARG A 4 1.22 6.54 -10.34
N SER A 5 1.99 6.78 -11.41
CA SER A 5 1.54 7.43 -12.64
C SER A 5 1.23 6.39 -13.72
N ASN A 6 0.69 6.85 -14.85
CA ASN A 6 0.78 6.06 -16.08
C ASN A 6 2.24 5.98 -16.52
N LEU A 7 2.59 4.96 -17.32
CA LEU A 7 3.87 4.96 -18.02
C LEU A 7 3.93 6.19 -18.94
N PRO A 8 5.06 6.93 -18.95
CA PRO A 8 5.20 8.12 -19.75
C PRO A 8 5.19 7.77 -21.24
N SER A 9 4.66 8.67 -22.07
CA SER A 9 4.80 8.56 -23.53
C SER A 9 6.25 8.79 -23.95
N LYS A 10 6.57 8.47 -25.21
CA LYS A 10 7.91 8.68 -25.75
C LYS A 10 8.31 10.17 -25.69
N GLU A 11 7.40 11.07 -26.00
CA GLU A 11 7.64 12.52 -25.95
C GLU A 11 8.01 12.98 -24.54
N VAL A 12 7.32 12.45 -23.52
CA VAL A 12 7.63 12.75 -22.11
C VAL A 12 8.99 12.18 -21.71
N LEU A 13 9.35 10.98 -22.18
CA LEU A 13 10.67 10.40 -21.94
C LEU A 13 11.79 11.23 -22.61
N ASP A 14 11.58 11.67 -23.85
CA ASP A 14 12.53 12.51 -24.56
C ASP A 14 12.72 13.86 -23.84
N PHE A 15 11.63 14.49 -23.44
CA PHE A 15 11.68 15.73 -22.63
C PHE A 15 12.46 15.53 -21.33
N LEU A 16 12.12 14.49 -20.55
CA LEU A 16 12.80 14.22 -19.28
C LEU A 16 14.28 13.86 -19.47
N TYR A 17 14.61 13.19 -20.55
CA TYR A 17 15.99 12.85 -20.86
C TYR A 17 16.84 14.12 -21.13
N GLU A 18 16.35 15.04 -21.96
CA GLU A 18 17.05 16.30 -22.25
C GLU A 18 17.08 17.23 -21.01
N TYR A 19 15.98 17.28 -20.27
CA TYR A 19 15.94 18.00 -18.98
C TYR A 19 16.96 17.43 -17.98
N GLY A 20 17.05 16.10 -17.90
CA GLY A 20 17.99 15.42 -17.01
C GLY A 20 19.45 15.69 -17.35
N LYS A 21 19.81 15.74 -18.64
CA LYS A 21 21.15 16.14 -19.09
C LYS A 21 21.52 17.56 -18.64
N LYS A 22 20.61 18.52 -18.84
CA LYS A 22 20.82 19.93 -18.49
C LYS A 22 20.98 20.14 -16.98
N ASN A 23 20.28 19.35 -16.17
CA ASN A 23 20.22 19.51 -14.71
C ASN A 23 21.08 18.50 -13.94
N ASN A 24 22.00 17.80 -14.62
CA ASN A 24 22.91 16.82 -13.99
C ASN A 24 22.18 15.67 -13.23
N ILE A 25 21.00 15.29 -13.67
CA ILE A 25 20.23 14.17 -13.09
C ILE A 25 20.85 12.84 -13.52
N ILE A 26 20.93 11.87 -12.62
CA ILE A 26 21.45 10.54 -12.92
C ILE A 26 20.39 9.68 -13.61
N TYR A 27 19.16 9.68 -13.10
CA TYR A 27 18.01 8.95 -13.64
C TYR A 27 16.69 9.49 -13.08
N PHE A 28 15.59 9.18 -13.77
CA PHE A 28 14.23 9.35 -13.26
C PHE A 28 13.65 7.98 -12.94
N LYS A 29 13.08 7.80 -11.76
CA LYS A 29 12.37 6.59 -11.37
C LYS A 29 10.86 6.77 -11.57
N PHE A 30 10.24 5.80 -12.22
CA PHE A 30 8.79 5.69 -12.40
C PHE A 30 8.28 4.46 -11.67
N GLU A 31 7.13 4.58 -11.03
CA GLU A 31 6.39 3.46 -10.45
C GLU A 31 4.95 3.47 -10.96
N PRO A 32 4.73 2.91 -12.15
CA PRO A 32 3.42 2.94 -12.77
C PRO A 32 2.38 2.15 -11.98
N TYR A 33 1.20 2.73 -11.82
CA TYR A 33 0.03 2.05 -11.24
C TYR A 33 -0.70 1.27 -12.36
N SER A 34 0.01 0.31 -12.93
CA SER A 34 -0.48 -0.52 -14.04
C SER A 34 -0.45 -1.98 -13.61
N PRO A 35 -1.61 -2.65 -13.49
CA PRO A 35 -1.66 -4.07 -13.16
C PRO A 35 -1.07 -4.92 -14.29
N VAL A 36 -0.40 -6.00 -13.90
CA VAL A 36 -0.02 -7.06 -14.83
C VAL A 36 -1.28 -7.85 -15.17
N ILE A 37 -1.69 -7.85 -16.44
CA ILE A 37 -2.83 -8.64 -16.91
C ILE A 37 -2.34 -10.09 -17.11
N PRO A 38 -2.89 -11.09 -16.37
CA PRO A 38 -2.49 -12.49 -16.55
C PRO A 38 -2.79 -12.98 -17.98
N ALA A 39 -1.90 -13.73 -18.57
CA ALA A 39 -2.01 -14.28 -19.93
C ALA A 39 -3.22 -15.20 -20.18
N LYS A 40 -3.94 -15.63 -19.13
CA LYS A 40 -5.12 -16.51 -19.21
C LYS A 40 -6.38 -15.84 -19.82
N ALA A 41 -6.37 -14.56 -20.10
CA ALA A 41 -7.51 -13.86 -20.71
C ALA A 41 -7.56 -13.94 -22.26
N GLY A 42 -6.83 -14.87 -22.90
CA GLY A 42 -6.85 -15.06 -24.36
C GLY A 42 -6.27 -13.90 -25.18
N ILE A 43 -5.90 -12.83 -24.52
CA ILE A 43 -5.15 -11.72 -25.11
C ILE A 43 -3.70 -12.07 -24.80
N HIS A 44 -2.86 -12.24 -25.80
CA HIS A 44 -1.40 -12.28 -25.64
C HIS A 44 -0.99 -10.96 -24.95
N SER A 45 -1.10 -10.93 -23.64
CA SER A 45 -0.76 -9.78 -22.81
C SER A 45 0.74 -9.83 -22.48
N ARG A 46 1.56 -9.71 -23.50
CA ARG A 46 2.62 -8.74 -23.37
C ARG A 46 1.88 -7.41 -23.23
N SER A 47 1.63 -6.94 -22.02
CA SER A 47 1.16 -5.59 -21.81
C SER A 47 2.04 -4.73 -22.72
N ARG A 48 1.45 -4.22 -23.81
CA ARG A 48 2.14 -3.27 -24.69
C ARG A 48 2.28 -2.00 -23.86
N ILE A 49 3.25 -2.04 -22.95
CA ILE A 49 3.85 -0.84 -22.43
C ILE A 49 4.49 -0.25 -23.66
N GLY A 50 3.84 0.75 -24.28
CA GLY A 50 4.29 1.39 -25.51
C GLY A 50 5.66 2.08 -25.43
N VAL A 51 6.46 1.70 -24.43
CA VAL A 51 7.77 2.25 -24.08
C VAL A 51 8.84 1.14 -24.00
N ARG A 52 8.51 -0.13 -24.34
CA ARG A 52 9.50 -1.24 -24.29
C ARG A 52 10.65 -1.09 -25.28
N ASP A 53 10.53 -0.22 -26.25
CA ASP A 53 11.54 -0.04 -27.30
C ASP A 53 12.52 1.09 -26.99
N ASP A 54 12.44 1.73 -25.83
CA ASP A 54 13.39 2.74 -25.41
C ASP A 54 14.48 2.13 -24.51
N ASN A 55 15.67 1.91 -25.09
CA ASN A 55 16.82 1.33 -24.39
C ASN A 55 17.32 2.15 -23.20
N ARG A 56 16.84 3.39 -23.04
CA ARG A 56 17.15 4.25 -21.88
C ARG A 56 16.29 3.92 -20.66
N LEU A 57 15.11 3.27 -20.88
CA LEU A 57 14.19 2.87 -19.83
C LEU A 57 14.46 1.42 -19.42
N VAL A 58 15.02 1.23 -18.26
CA VAL A 58 15.37 -0.10 -17.73
C VAL A 58 14.43 -0.49 -16.58
N LYS A 59 14.19 -1.78 -16.41
CA LYS A 59 13.50 -2.29 -15.20
C LYS A 59 14.34 -1.95 -13.99
N SER A 60 13.76 -1.24 -13.04
CA SER A 60 14.46 -0.88 -11.81
C SER A 60 14.75 -2.11 -10.95
N LYS A 61 15.93 -2.17 -10.38
CA LYS A 61 16.30 -3.23 -9.43
C LYS A 61 15.60 -3.08 -8.08
N TYR A 62 15.25 -1.84 -7.72
CA TYR A 62 14.66 -1.51 -6.43
C TYR A 62 13.37 -0.74 -6.63
N SER A 63 12.26 -1.37 -6.27
CA SER A 63 10.96 -0.71 -6.17
C SER A 63 10.85 0.00 -4.82
N LEU A 64 10.25 1.19 -4.80
CA LEU A 64 9.91 1.91 -3.58
C LEU A 64 8.54 1.50 -3.05
N PHE A 65 7.63 1.12 -3.97
CA PHE A 65 6.33 0.58 -3.62
C PHE A 65 6.29 -0.95 -3.78
N PRO A 66 5.47 -1.65 -2.99
CA PRO A 66 5.22 -3.07 -3.18
C PRO A 66 4.67 -3.36 -4.59
N ASN A 67 5.18 -4.41 -5.22
CA ASN A 67 4.71 -4.83 -6.54
C ASN A 67 3.35 -5.55 -6.47
N TRP A 68 2.95 -6.05 -5.30
CA TRP A 68 1.71 -6.75 -5.08
C TRP A 68 0.81 -6.00 -4.12
N THR A 69 -0.48 -6.04 -4.37
CA THR A 69 -1.53 -5.58 -3.47
C THR A 69 -2.69 -6.57 -3.47
N GLN A 70 -3.69 -6.31 -2.62
CA GLN A 70 -4.98 -6.98 -2.64
C GLN A 70 -6.07 -5.94 -2.80
N ILE A 71 -6.95 -6.11 -3.79
CA ILE A 71 -8.03 -5.17 -4.10
C ILE A 71 -9.37 -5.85 -3.88
N ILE A 72 -10.23 -5.19 -3.11
CA ILE A 72 -11.63 -5.58 -2.91
C ILE A 72 -12.49 -4.76 -3.87
N ASP A 73 -13.34 -5.44 -4.65
CA ASP A 73 -14.32 -4.82 -5.53
C ASP A 73 -15.54 -4.36 -4.70
N LEU A 74 -15.66 -3.05 -4.48
CA LEU A 74 -16.73 -2.44 -3.69
C LEU A 74 -18.05 -2.27 -4.46
N THR A 75 -18.10 -2.60 -5.75
CA THR A 75 -19.36 -2.56 -6.52
C THR A 75 -20.32 -3.68 -6.12
N GLN A 76 -19.80 -4.74 -5.49
CA GLN A 76 -20.55 -5.88 -5.03
C GLN A 76 -21.43 -5.54 -3.81
N SER A 77 -22.51 -6.32 -3.59
CA SER A 77 -23.35 -6.15 -2.39
C SER A 77 -22.58 -6.52 -1.11
N GLU A 78 -23.09 -6.04 0.03
CA GLU A 78 -22.48 -6.34 1.35
C GLU A 78 -22.46 -7.86 1.61
N GLU A 79 -23.54 -8.56 1.23
CA GLU A 79 -23.65 -10.00 1.41
C GLU A 79 -22.59 -10.75 0.61
N VAL A 80 -22.31 -10.31 -0.63
CA VAL A 80 -21.25 -10.90 -1.46
C VAL A 80 -19.87 -10.62 -0.88
N LEU A 81 -19.63 -9.41 -0.39
CA LEU A 81 -18.37 -9.07 0.29
C LEU A 81 -18.16 -9.96 1.51
N LEU A 82 -19.18 -10.15 2.35
CA LEU A 82 -19.13 -11.04 3.51
C LEU A 82 -18.92 -12.51 3.11
N GLN A 83 -19.58 -12.99 2.05
CA GLN A 83 -19.42 -14.37 1.57
C GLN A 83 -17.98 -14.66 1.09
N LYS A 84 -17.32 -13.69 0.45
CA LYS A 84 -15.93 -13.82 -0.02
C LYS A 84 -14.92 -13.84 1.11
N MET A 85 -15.22 -13.31 2.28
CA MET A 85 -14.33 -13.35 3.43
C MET A 85 -14.10 -14.77 3.94
N LYS A 86 -12.90 -15.03 4.44
CA LYS A 86 -12.62 -16.26 5.21
C LYS A 86 -13.55 -16.35 6.44
N SER A 87 -14.02 -17.54 6.78
CA SER A 87 -14.94 -17.76 7.91
C SER A 87 -14.41 -17.17 9.24
N LYS A 88 -13.11 -17.32 9.48
CA LYS A 88 -12.43 -16.76 10.66
C LYS A 88 -12.52 -15.23 10.70
N THR A 89 -12.41 -14.55 9.56
CA THR A 89 -12.52 -13.08 9.48
C THR A 89 -13.92 -12.61 9.85
N ARG A 90 -14.96 -13.24 9.27
CA ARG A 90 -16.36 -12.97 9.63
C ARG A 90 -16.63 -13.22 11.12
N TYR A 91 -16.07 -14.30 11.66
CA TYR A 91 -16.18 -14.61 13.08
C TYR A 91 -15.53 -13.50 13.93
N ASN A 92 -14.32 -13.09 13.61
CA ASN A 92 -13.60 -12.05 14.34
C ASN A 92 -14.32 -10.69 14.32
N ILE A 93 -14.92 -10.31 13.19
CA ILE A 93 -15.75 -9.09 13.09
C ILE A 93 -16.91 -9.17 14.08
N ARG A 94 -17.65 -10.30 14.13
CA ARG A 94 -18.75 -10.50 15.09
C ARG A 94 -18.28 -10.51 16.54
N VAL A 95 -17.08 -11.06 16.81
CA VAL A 95 -16.47 -11.01 18.15
C VAL A 95 -16.26 -9.55 18.58
N ALA A 96 -15.69 -8.71 17.70
CA ALA A 96 -15.46 -7.31 18.02
C ALA A 96 -16.78 -6.56 18.25
N GLN A 97 -17.80 -6.82 17.44
CA GLN A 97 -19.15 -6.25 17.62
C GLN A 97 -19.77 -6.70 18.97
N LYS A 98 -19.66 -7.97 19.33
CA LYS A 98 -20.15 -8.52 20.60
C LYS A 98 -19.45 -7.91 21.81
N HIS A 99 -18.17 -7.57 21.68
CA HIS A 99 -17.42 -6.84 22.71
C HIS A 99 -17.69 -5.32 22.71
N ASN A 100 -18.66 -4.84 21.90
CA ASN A 100 -18.96 -3.41 21.79
C ASN A 100 -17.76 -2.54 21.37
N VAL A 101 -16.85 -3.08 20.57
CA VAL A 101 -15.81 -2.26 19.94
C VAL A 101 -16.49 -1.21 19.07
N LYS A 102 -16.11 0.06 19.23
CA LYS A 102 -16.65 1.20 18.48
C LYS A 102 -15.61 1.71 17.50
N VAL A 103 -16.00 1.93 16.26
CA VAL A 103 -15.14 2.54 15.25
C VAL A 103 -15.64 3.94 14.96
N LYS A 104 -14.73 4.92 14.99
CA LYS A 104 -15.01 6.32 14.70
C LYS A 104 -14.06 6.84 13.65
N GLU A 105 -14.56 7.72 12.79
CA GLU A 105 -13.72 8.57 11.94
C GLU A 105 -13.30 9.80 12.74
N GLU A 106 -12.00 9.97 12.96
CA GLU A 106 -11.42 11.07 13.74
C GLU A 106 -10.23 11.67 12.98
N THR A 107 -10.55 12.37 11.87
CA THR A 107 -9.55 13.05 11.04
C THR A 107 -9.21 14.42 11.66
N THR A 108 -8.73 14.39 12.91
CA THR A 108 -8.32 15.54 13.73
C THR A 108 -6.86 15.38 14.17
N ASP A 109 -6.30 16.42 14.79
CA ASP A 109 -4.94 16.33 15.36
C ASP A 109 -4.85 15.31 16.49
N GLU A 110 -5.89 15.15 17.30
CA GLU A 110 -5.99 14.14 18.36
C GLU A 110 -6.04 12.72 17.76
N GLY A 111 -6.86 12.56 16.70
CA GLY A 111 -6.94 11.30 15.95
C GLY A 111 -5.61 10.94 15.30
N PHE A 112 -4.91 11.92 14.73
CA PHE A 112 -3.56 11.72 14.21
C PHE A 112 -2.57 11.27 15.30
N ASN A 113 -2.59 11.92 16.47
CA ASN A 113 -1.71 11.54 17.57
C ASN A 113 -2.00 10.12 18.08
N THR A 114 -3.26 9.73 18.13
CA THR A 114 -3.67 8.36 18.46
C THR A 114 -3.18 7.37 17.41
N PHE A 115 -3.38 7.66 16.13
CA PHE A 115 -2.90 6.83 15.03
C PHE A 115 -1.38 6.65 15.08
N ILE A 116 -0.60 7.72 15.22
CA ILE A 116 0.86 7.64 15.14
C ILE A 116 1.46 6.83 16.29
N ASN A 117 0.87 6.92 17.49
CA ASN A 117 1.29 6.10 18.63
C ASN A 117 1.06 4.60 18.37
N LEU A 118 -0.14 4.21 17.90
CA LEU A 118 -0.46 2.81 17.57
C LEU A 118 0.37 2.30 16.37
N TYR A 119 0.65 3.17 15.40
CA TYR A 119 1.52 2.86 14.27
C TYR A 119 2.94 2.50 14.75
N PHE A 120 3.57 3.33 15.60
CA PHE A 120 4.90 3.04 16.11
C PHE A 120 4.94 1.85 17.08
N GLU A 121 3.90 1.62 17.86
CA GLU A 121 3.77 0.38 18.65
C GLU A 121 3.80 -0.85 17.72
N THR A 122 3.11 -0.77 16.59
CA THR A 122 3.08 -1.85 15.60
C THR A 122 4.41 -2.03 14.89
N THR A 123 5.07 -0.96 14.42
CA THR A 123 6.37 -1.05 13.74
C THR A 123 7.43 -1.67 14.65
N LYS A 124 7.46 -1.25 15.92
CA LYS A 124 8.37 -1.82 16.94
C LYS A 124 8.08 -3.31 17.16
N ARG A 125 6.82 -3.69 17.33
CA ARG A 125 6.42 -5.09 17.56
C ARG A 125 6.73 -6.00 16.37
N GLN A 126 6.53 -5.50 15.16
CA GLN A 126 6.72 -6.26 13.92
C GLN A 126 8.15 -6.17 13.37
N ASN A 127 9.02 -5.43 14.05
CA ASN A 127 10.42 -5.21 13.69
C ASN A 127 10.59 -4.76 12.22
N TYR A 128 9.79 -3.79 11.78
CA TYR A 128 9.97 -3.20 10.46
C TYR A 128 10.17 -1.68 10.52
N HIS A 129 10.95 -1.15 9.58
CA HIS A 129 11.21 0.27 9.47
C HIS A 129 10.12 0.94 8.63
N GLY A 130 9.23 1.67 9.30
CA GLY A 130 8.25 2.54 8.66
C GLY A 130 8.79 3.96 8.45
N HIS A 131 7.97 4.82 7.86
CA HIS A 131 8.27 6.24 7.76
C HIS A 131 8.27 6.89 9.16
N ASN A 132 9.04 7.97 9.32
CA ASN A 132 9.12 8.69 10.59
C ASN A 132 7.87 9.58 10.83
N GLN A 133 7.77 10.12 12.04
CA GLN A 133 6.63 10.95 12.45
C GLN A 133 6.49 12.22 11.59
N ILE A 134 7.60 12.84 11.18
CA ILE A 134 7.58 14.05 10.34
C ILE A 134 6.91 13.75 9.01
N TYR A 135 7.27 12.64 8.37
CA TYR A 135 6.63 12.19 7.14
C TYR A 135 5.11 12.02 7.29
N HIS A 136 4.67 11.31 8.33
CA HIS A 136 3.24 11.08 8.57
C HIS A 136 2.50 12.38 8.90
N ARG A 137 3.12 13.28 9.66
CA ARG A 137 2.53 14.59 9.97
C ARG A 137 2.38 15.44 8.72
N THR A 138 3.42 15.57 7.92
CA THR A 138 3.37 16.29 6.63
C THR A 138 2.27 15.74 5.73
N LEU A 139 2.22 14.40 5.59
CA LEU A 139 1.20 13.74 4.77
C LEU A 139 -0.22 14.01 5.29
N PHE A 140 -0.42 13.98 6.61
CA PHE A 140 -1.71 14.28 7.22
C PHE A 140 -2.11 15.74 6.98
N GLU A 141 -1.23 16.71 7.24
CA GLU A 141 -1.52 18.13 7.05
C GLU A 141 -1.91 18.46 5.60
N GLU A 142 -1.22 17.87 4.63
CA GLU A 142 -1.49 18.10 3.21
C GLU A 142 -2.78 17.44 2.71
N LEU A 143 -3.23 16.33 3.34
CA LEU A 143 -4.31 15.52 2.81
C LEU A 143 -5.59 15.51 3.67
N LYS A 144 -5.55 15.98 4.94
CA LYS A 144 -6.68 15.88 5.89
C LYS A 144 -7.95 16.59 5.45
N SER A 145 -7.83 17.60 4.59
CA SER A 145 -8.99 18.39 4.13
C SER A 145 -9.82 17.71 3.04
N SER A 146 -9.28 16.72 2.34
CA SER A 146 -9.94 16.18 1.14
C SER A 146 -9.72 14.70 0.83
N ILE A 147 -8.59 14.14 1.23
CA ILE A 147 -8.16 12.80 0.80
C ILE A 147 -8.00 11.83 1.98
N ALA A 148 -7.38 12.30 3.09
CA ALA A 148 -7.07 11.45 4.22
C ALA A 148 -8.26 11.31 5.17
N HIS A 149 -8.44 10.10 5.69
CA HIS A 149 -9.41 9.74 6.72
C HIS A 149 -8.69 8.92 7.78
N ILE A 150 -8.86 9.27 9.04
CA ILE A 150 -8.33 8.49 10.17
C ILE A 150 -9.49 7.79 10.86
N PHE A 151 -9.41 6.47 10.91
CA PHE A 151 -10.35 5.63 11.65
C PHE A 151 -9.68 5.09 12.90
N ILE A 152 -10.41 5.07 14.01
CA ILE A 152 -9.93 4.54 15.30
C ILE A 152 -10.97 3.58 15.88
N ALA A 153 -10.52 2.41 16.26
CA ALA A 153 -11.35 1.42 16.97
C ALA A 153 -11.07 1.47 18.47
N TYR A 154 -12.15 1.67 19.23
CA TYR A 154 -12.13 1.79 20.71
C TYR A 154 -12.78 0.60 21.38
N TYR A 155 -12.22 0.21 22.50
CA TYR A 155 -12.84 -0.72 23.46
C TYR A 155 -12.72 -0.14 24.87
N ASN A 156 -13.85 0.10 25.54
CA ASN A 156 -13.90 0.78 26.84
C ASN A 156 -13.11 2.11 26.81
N ASP A 157 -13.40 2.95 25.82
CA ASP A 157 -12.77 4.25 25.55
C ASP A 157 -11.26 4.21 25.30
N LYS A 158 -10.66 3.01 25.21
CA LYS A 158 -9.26 2.81 24.91
C LYS A 158 -9.06 2.56 23.40
N PRO A 159 -8.20 3.31 22.68
CA PRO A 159 -7.92 3.06 21.29
C PRO A 159 -7.06 1.78 21.12
N LEU A 160 -7.55 0.82 20.33
CA LEU A 160 -6.88 -0.46 20.10
C LEU A 160 -6.37 -0.65 18.68
N ALA A 161 -6.95 0.03 17.71
CA ALA A 161 -6.45 0.02 16.33
C ALA A 161 -6.76 1.37 15.68
N ALA A 162 -5.88 1.82 14.80
CA ALA A 162 -6.09 3.03 14.02
C ALA A 162 -5.55 2.85 12.59
N TYR A 163 -6.31 3.33 11.62
CA TYR A 163 -5.98 3.26 10.20
C TYR A 163 -6.02 4.65 9.58
N THR A 164 -5.04 4.93 8.71
CA THR A 164 -5.11 6.05 7.79
C THR A 164 -5.51 5.53 6.43
N LEU A 165 -6.60 6.06 5.91
CA LEU A 165 -7.15 5.74 4.60
C LEU A 165 -7.03 6.96 3.68
N PHE A 166 -6.81 6.73 2.39
CA PHE A 166 -6.80 7.78 1.38
C PHE A 166 -7.87 7.50 0.34
N GLN A 167 -8.80 8.43 0.17
CA GLN A 167 -9.76 8.38 -0.92
C GLN A 167 -9.26 9.22 -2.09
N PHE A 168 -9.00 8.60 -3.22
CA PHE A 168 -8.63 9.30 -4.44
C PHE A 168 -9.44 8.75 -5.62
N LYS A 169 -10.19 9.62 -6.30
CA LYS A 169 -11.16 9.23 -7.32
C LYS A 169 -12.15 8.19 -6.76
N ASP A 170 -12.27 7.06 -7.44
CA ASP A 170 -13.19 5.96 -7.10
C ASP A 170 -12.49 4.81 -6.34
N THR A 171 -11.34 5.08 -5.73
CA THR A 171 -10.58 4.08 -4.97
C THR A 171 -10.27 4.59 -3.57
N LEU A 172 -10.51 3.73 -2.59
CA LEU A 172 -10.06 3.92 -1.21
C LEU A 172 -8.79 3.09 -0.99
N TYR A 173 -7.74 3.69 -0.44
CA TYR A 173 -6.45 3.06 -0.17
C TYR A 173 -6.22 2.91 1.33
N TYR A 174 -5.62 1.80 1.74
CA TYR A 174 -5.20 1.54 3.13
C TYR A 174 -3.67 1.44 3.24
N PRO A 175 -2.93 2.57 3.23
CA PRO A 175 -1.46 2.55 3.27
C PRO A 175 -0.88 2.31 4.66
N TYR A 176 -1.55 2.77 5.72
CA TYR A 176 -0.98 2.73 7.07
C TYR A 176 -2.01 2.32 8.11
N GLY A 177 -1.56 1.46 9.03
CA GLY A 177 -2.36 1.04 10.16
C GLY A 177 -1.50 0.65 11.34
N GLY A 178 -2.07 0.79 12.52
CA GLY A 178 -1.47 0.37 13.78
C GLY A 178 -2.48 -0.31 14.68
N SER A 179 -2.00 -1.12 15.59
CA SER A 179 -2.82 -1.78 16.61
C SER A 179 -2.04 -2.00 17.91
N SER A 180 -2.73 -1.87 19.03
CA SER A 180 -2.17 -2.16 20.33
C SER A 180 -1.91 -3.65 20.56
N ASN A 181 -1.02 -3.94 21.49
CA ASN A 181 -0.83 -5.28 22.04
C ASN A 181 -1.90 -5.69 23.06
N GLU A 182 -2.66 -4.71 23.54
CA GLU A 182 -3.67 -4.94 24.56
C GLU A 182 -4.98 -5.46 23.95
N ASN A 183 -5.74 -6.19 24.75
CA ASN A 183 -7.09 -6.66 24.39
C ASN A 183 -7.21 -7.28 22.98
N LYS A 184 -6.20 -8.03 22.53
CA LYS A 184 -6.20 -8.66 21.20
C LYS A 184 -7.40 -9.58 20.97
N ASN A 185 -7.92 -10.16 22.04
CA ASN A 185 -9.10 -11.04 22.03
C ASN A 185 -10.38 -10.35 21.57
N VAL A 186 -10.49 -9.01 21.69
CA VAL A 186 -11.67 -8.27 21.21
C VAL A 186 -11.66 -7.98 19.70
N MET A 187 -10.62 -8.38 18.98
CA MET A 187 -10.53 -8.36 17.51
C MET A 187 -10.78 -6.98 16.86
N ALA A 188 -10.40 -5.88 17.53
CA ALA A 188 -10.58 -4.51 17.05
C ALA A 188 -10.03 -4.27 15.63
N PRO A 189 -8.83 -4.81 15.23
CA PRO A 189 -8.32 -4.67 13.87
C PRO A 189 -9.23 -5.29 12.79
N ASN A 190 -10.02 -6.30 13.14
CA ASN A 190 -10.94 -6.91 12.19
C ASN A 190 -12.17 -6.03 11.96
N LEU A 191 -12.69 -5.40 12.97
CA LEU A 191 -13.86 -4.54 12.84
C LEU A 191 -13.51 -3.23 12.09
N ILE A 192 -12.41 -2.58 12.46
CA ILE A 192 -12.01 -1.32 11.80
C ILE A 192 -11.74 -1.53 10.30
N MET A 193 -11.20 -2.68 9.89
CA MET A 193 -11.03 -3.00 8.47
C MET A 193 -12.39 -3.17 7.76
N TRP A 194 -13.34 -3.86 8.40
CA TRP A 194 -14.69 -4.00 7.86
C TRP A 194 -15.39 -2.64 7.71
N GLU A 195 -15.35 -1.81 8.74
CA GLU A 195 -15.91 -0.46 8.71
C GLU A 195 -15.24 0.42 7.65
N SER A 196 -13.93 0.25 7.42
CA SER A 196 -13.21 0.92 6.33
C SER A 196 -13.71 0.50 4.94
N ILE A 197 -13.96 -0.80 4.74
CA ILE A 197 -14.55 -1.34 3.50
C ILE A 197 -15.95 -0.73 3.28
N MET A 198 -16.80 -0.73 4.32
CA MET A 198 -18.16 -0.19 4.25
C MET A 198 -18.15 1.33 4.04
N PHE A 199 -17.21 2.05 4.63
CA PHE A 199 -17.00 3.47 4.38
C PHE A 199 -16.71 3.74 2.90
N GLY A 200 -15.74 3.01 2.30
CA GLY A 200 -15.42 3.15 0.88
C GLY A 200 -16.64 2.89 -0.01
N LYS A 201 -17.40 1.84 0.29
CA LYS A 201 -18.64 1.51 -0.42
C LYS A 201 -19.68 2.63 -0.32
N LYS A 202 -19.94 3.15 0.89
CA LYS A 202 -20.87 4.25 1.16
C LYS A 202 -20.46 5.54 0.44
N ARG A 203 -19.16 5.76 0.27
CA ARG A 203 -18.58 6.91 -0.46
C ARG A 203 -18.61 6.74 -1.98
N GLY A 204 -19.12 5.63 -2.50
CA GLY A 204 -19.21 5.35 -3.93
C GLY A 204 -17.89 4.92 -4.57
N CYS A 205 -16.88 4.53 -3.77
CA CYS A 205 -15.67 3.94 -4.30
C CYS A 205 -15.98 2.60 -4.98
N LYS A 206 -15.28 2.32 -6.09
CA LYS A 206 -15.38 1.04 -6.80
C LYS A 206 -14.38 0.02 -6.30
N GLY A 207 -13.25 0.46 -5.76
CA GLY A 207 -12.19 -0.38 -5.27
C GLY A 207 -11.71 0.01 -3.88
N PHE A 208 -11.30 -1.00 -3.08
CA PHE A 208 -10.55 -0.81 -1.86
C PHE A 208 -9.19 -1.48 -2.03
N ASP A 209 -8.15 -0.68 -2.26
CA ASP A 209 -6.77 -1.15 -2.36
C ASP A 209 -6.18 -1.27 -0.95
N MET A 210 -5.96 -2.50 -0.51
CA MET A 210 -5.40 -2.77 0.81
C MET A 210 -3.89 -2.48 0.88
N TRP A 211 -3.30 -1.88 -0.17
CA TRP A 211 -1.88 -1.55 -0.29
C TRP A 211 -0.99 -2.81 -0.28
N GLY A 212 0.31 -2.65 -0.12
CA GLY A 212 1.26 -3.74 -0.26
C GLY A 212 0.89 -5.10 0.34
N SER A 213 1.22 -6.15 -0.39
CA SER A 213 1.18 -7.54 0.06
C SER A 213 2.37 -8.33 -0.52
N LEU A 214 2.54 -9.56 -0.08
CA LEU A 214 3.36 -10.56 -0.74
C LEU A 214 2.59 -11.14 -1.95
N PRO A 215 3.26 -11.83 -2.89
CA PRO A 215 2.60 -12.59 -3.95
C PRO A 215 1.72 -13.73 -3.38
N PRO A 216 0.77 -14.28 -4.14
CA PRO A 216 -0.18 -15.29 -3.62
C PRO A 216 0.48 -16.60 -3.16
N ASP A 217 1.68 -16.89 -3.64
CA ASP A 217 2.50 -18.09 -3.32
C ASP A 217 3.58 -17.81 -2.27
N TYR A 218 3.39 -16.81 -1.42
CA TYR A 218 4.37 -16.40 -0.42
C TYR A 218 4.65 -17.49 0.62
N SER A 219 5.89 -17.49 1.14
CA SER A 219 6.27 -18.34 2.27
C SER A 219 5.72 -17.79 3.60
N GLU A 220 5.12 -18.64 4.41
CA GLU A 220 4.60 -18.31 5.75
C GLU A 220 5.69 -17.79 6.71
N ASN A 221 6.96 -18.09 6.44
CA ASN A 221 8.10 -17.62 7.25
C ASN A 221 8.61 -16.22 6.84
N THR A 222 7.98 -15.58 5.85
CA THR A 222 8.35 -14.24 5.40
C THR A 222 7.84 -13.19 6.40
N ILE A 223 8.61 -12.13 6.65
CA ILE A 223 8.27 -11.06 7.60
C ILE A 223 6.86 -10.49 7.37
N TRP A 224 6.42 -10.36 6.12
CA TRP A 224 5.11 -9.80 5.76
C TRP A 224 3.98 -10.84 5.65
N ALA A 225 4.25 -12.12 5.92
CA ALA A 225 3.27 -13.21 5.78
C ALA A 225 2.02 -12.97 6.65
N GLY A 226 2.21 -12.62 7.93
CA GLY A 226 1.10 -12.35 8.85
C GLY A 226 0.21 -11.19 8.39
N PHE A 227 0.81 -10.14 7.85
CA PHE A 227 0.14 -8.97 7.31
C PHE A 227 -0.63 -9.31 6.01
N THR A 228 0.00 -10.04 5.09
CA THR A 228 -0.64 -10.51 3.85
C THR A 228 -1.82 -11.41 4.15
N ARG A 229 -1.65 -12.40 5.04
CA ARG A 229 -2.71 -13.32 5.48
C ARG A 229 -3.89 -12.61 6.16
N PHE A 230 -3.63 -11.55 6.93
CA PHE A 230 -4.70 -10.72 7.49
C PHE A 230 -5.57 -10.11 6.38
N LYS A 231 -4.95 -9.52 5.34
CA LYS A 231 -5.65 -8.92 4.20
C LYS A 231 -6.44 -9.94 3.38
N GLU A 232 -5.87 -11.12 3.11
CA GLU A 232 -6.55 -12.22 2.42
C GLU A 232 -7.87 -12.61 3.09
N GLY A 233 -7.96 -12.43 4.42
CA GLY A 233 -9.17 -12.71 5.17
C GLY A 233 -10.40 -11.98 4.64
N TYR A 234 -10.23 -10.86 3.96
CA TYR A 234 -11.32 -10.01 3.45
C TYR A 234 -11.74 -10.33 2.01
N GLY A 235 -11.13 -11.33 1.37
CA GLY A 235 -11.58 -11.83 0.07
C GLY A 235 -11.23 -10.94 -1.12
N GLY A 236 -10.23 -10.06 -0.97
CA GLY A 236 -9.66 -9.29 -2.06
C GLY A 236 -8.92 -10.16 -3.07
N SER A 237 -8.80 -9.68 -4.30
CA SER A 237 -7.98 -10.30 -5.33
C SER A 237 -6.55 -9.80 -5.28
N PHE A 238 -5.58 -10.70 -5.42
CA PHE A 238 -4.20 -10.31 -5.60
C PHE A 238 -3.99 -9.64 -6.95
N VAL A 239 -3.32 -8.50 -6.94
CA VAL A 239 -2.99 -7.71 -8.13
C VAL A 239 -1.49 -7.45 -8.14
N GLU A 240 -0.82 -7.86 -9.22
CA GLU A 240 0.57 -7.53 -9.47
C GLU A 240 0.66 -6.24 -10.30
N PHE A 241 1.51 -5.32 -9.89
CA PHE A 241 1.86 -4.14 -10.69
C PHE A 241 3.10 -4.39 -11.51
N VAL A 242 3.22 -3.69 -12.63
CA VAL A 242 4.38 -3.80 -13.52
C VAL A 242 5.72 -3.45 -12.85
N GLY A 243 5.68 -2.87 -11.64
CA GLY A 243 6.84 -2.47 -10.85
C GLY A 243 7.54 -1.22 -11.38
N SER A 244 8.74 -0.96 -10.88
CA SER A 244 9.48 0.28 -11.11
C SER A 244 10.32 0.23 -12.40
N TYR A 245 10.49 1.39 -13.02
CA TYR A 245 11.37 1.62 -14.17
C TYR A 245 12.25 2.84 -13.92
N ASP A 246 13.48 2.80 -14.42
CA ASP A 246 14.44 3.88 -14.34
C ASP A 246 14.78 4.37 -15.74
N LEU A 247 14.49 5.66 -16.06
CA LEU A 247 14.99 6.34 -17.24
C LEU A 247 16.41 6.81 -16.94
N VAL A 248 17.40 6.11 -17.50
CA VAL A 248 18.81 6.34 -17.20
C VAL A 248 19.36 7.48 -18.06
N ILE A 249 19.86 8.54 -17.42
CA ILE A 249 20.44 9.71 -18.08
C ILE A 249 21.98 9.61 -18.12
N ARG A 250 22.59 9.14 -17.02
CA ARG A 250 24.04 8.99 -16.87
C ARG A 250 24.41 7.55 -16.54
N PRO A 251 24.63 6.68 -17.53
CA PRO A 251 24.79 5.25 -17.31
C PRO A 251 25.91 4.88 -16.33
N LEU A 252 27.09 5.48 -16.43
CA LEU A 252 28.22 5.18 -15.55
C LEU A 252 27.90 5.46 -14.09
N LEU A 253 27.33 6.64 -13.80
CA LEU A 253 26.95 7.03 -12.45
C LEU A 253 25.80 6.15 -11.92
N TYR A 254 24.81 5.82 -12.78
CA TYR A 254 23.72 4.93 -12.44
C TYR A 254 24.22 3.55 -12.01
N HIS A 255 25.09 2.91 -12.82
CA HIS A 255 25.65 1.60 -12.50
C HIS A 255 26.54 1.65 -11.23
N GLY A 256 27.34 2.68 -11.05
CA GLY A 256 28.12 2.89 -9.84
C GLY A 256 27.25 3.00 -8.59
N MET A 257 26.17 3.77 -8.67
CA MET A 257 25.20 3.92 -7.57
C MET A 257 24.48 2.59 -7.25
N ILE A 258 24.01 1.85 -8.26
CA ILE A 258 23.36 0.55 -8.06
C ILE A 258 24.33 -0.46 -7.44
N THR A 259 25.59 -0.46 -7.86
CA THR A 259 26.63 -1.31 -7.26
C THR A 259 26.89 -0.98 -5.80
N ALA A 260 27.02 0.30 -5.47
CA ALA A 260 27.21 0.75 -4.08
C ALA A 260 25.98 0.38 -3.21
N GLN A 261 24.78 0.51 -3.73
CA GLN A 261 23.55 0.13 -3.02
C GLN A 261 23.47 -1.40 -2.79
N ASN A 262 23.89 -2.21 -3.77
CA ASN A 262 24.01 -3.67 -3.61
C ASN A 262 24.97 -4.05 -2.49
N LEU A 263 26.18 -3.47 -2.48
CA LEU A 263 27.18 -3.70 -1.45
C LEU A 263 26.65 -3.34 -0.06
N ARG A 264 26.02 -2.16 0.07
CA ARG A 264 25.40 -1.74 1.33
C ARG A 264 24.36 -2.74 1.81
N ASN A 265 23.44 -3.18 0.93
CA ASN A 265 22.39 -4.12 1.30
C ASN A 265 22.96 -5.49 1.70
N THR A 266 24.02 -5.95 1.03
CA THR A 266 24.70 -7.20 1.38
C THR A 266 25.40 -7.09 2.75
N LEU A 267 25.97 -5.95 3.08
CA LEU A 267 26.57 -5.73 4.40
C LEU A 267 25.51 -5.70 5.50
N LEU A 268 24.41 -4.98 5.28
CA LEU A 268 23.32 -4.88 6.25
C LEU A 268 22.55 -6.19 6.47
N SER A 269 22.54 -7.10 5.49
CA SER A 269 21.90 -8.43 5.63
C SER A 269 22.73 -9.45 6.42
N ARG A 270 23.98 -9.11 6.76
CA ARG A 270 24.90 -9.93 7.56
C ARG A 270 24.97 -9.53 9.04
N ILE A 271 24.31 -8.43 9.40
CA ILE A 271 24.13 -7.93 10.76
C ILE A 271 22.72 -8.29 11.25
#